data_da65a2ce904a04a67635888223125b76
#
_entry.id   da65a2ce904a04a67635888223125b76
#
_cell.length_a   1.000
_cell.length_b   1.000
_cell.length_c   1.000
_cell.angle_alpha   90.00
_cell.angle_beta   90.00
_cell.angle_gamma   90.00
#
_symmetry.space_group_name_H-M   'P 1'
#
loop_
_entity.id
_entity.type
_entity.pdbx_description
1 polymer ?
#
loop_
_entity_poly.entity_id
_entity_poly.type
_entity_poly.pdbx_seq_one_letter_code
_entity_poly.pdbx_strand_id
1 'polypeptide(L)'
;MKFDRNTLTKEQLLLYAVTDRHWLNGRTLHSVVKESLEGGVTFVQLREKQLDEAHFMEEAKDLQVLCKEYNVPFIINDNVDIALAMDADGVHVGQSDMEAGDVRAKLGPDKIIGVSAQTVEQAILAEKHGADYLGVGAVFPTGSKDEATEVPHETLKAICEAVSIPVIAIGGITQENVRSEEHTSELQSLS
;
A
#
# COMPACT_ATOMS: atom_id res chain seq x y z
N MET A 1 -8.29 -7.35 -16.55
CA MET A 1 -9.22 -7.49 -15.41
C MET A 1 -9.17 -6.18 -14.66
N LYS A 2 -10.26 -5.65 -14.12
CA LYS A 2 -10.23 -4.47 -13.26
C LYS A 2 -10.29 -4.95 -11.83
N PHE A 3 -9.40 -4.48 -10.99
CA PHE A 3 -9.41 -4.78 -9.57
C PHE A 3 -10.29 -3.76 -8.85
N ASP A 4 -11.02 -4.20 -7.87
CA ASP A 4 -11.85 -3.40 -6.98
C ASP A 4 -11.84 -3.98 -5.56
N ARG A 5 -12.48 -3.28 -4.60
CA ARG A 5 -12.54 -3.74 -3.21
C ARG A 5 -13.19 -5.13 -3.03
N ASN A 6 -14.12 -5.50 -3.91
CA ASN A 6 -14.86 -6.76 -3.79
C ASN A 6 -14.05 -7.94 -4.35
N THR A 7 -13.05 -7.66 -5.17
CA THR A 7 -12.12 -8.65 -5.75
C THR A 7 -10.77 -8.69 -5.04
N LEU A 8 -10.55 -7.80 -4.06
CA LEU A 8 -9.31 -7.78 -3.27
C LEU A 8 -9.23 -9.02 -2.38
N THR A 9 -8.13 -9.77 -2.52
CA THR A 9 -7.85 -10.97 -1.73
C THR A 9 -6.56 -10.81 -0.92
N LYS A 10 -6.39 -11.67 0.10
CA LYS A 10 -5.16 -11.70 0.90
C LYS A 10 -3.94 -12.09 0.05
N GLU A 11 -4.12 -12.96 -0.94
CA GLU A 11 -3.07 -13.39 -1.86
C GLU A 11 -2.53 -12.22 -2.71
N GLN A 12 -3.38 -11.27 -3.07
CA GLN A 12 -2.96 -10.05 -3.76
C GLN A 12 -2.14 -9.11 -2.86
N LEU A 13 -2.24 -9.25 -1.56
CA LEU A 13 -1.53 -8.43 -0.58
C LEU A 13 -0.25 -9.10 -0.03
N LEU A 14 0.11 -10.31 -0.49
CA LEU A 14 1.23 -11.08 0.05
C LEU A 14 2.59 -10.41 -0.15
N LEU A 15 2.84 -9.86 -1.34
CA LEU A 15 4.09 -9.16 -1.63
C LEU A 15 3.79 -7.80 -2.25
N TYR A 16 3.75 -6.80 -1.40
CA TYR A 16 3.32 -5.45 -1.70
C TYR A 16 4.53 -4.53 -1.92
N ALA A 17 4.66 -3.99 -3.13
CA ALA A 17 5.72 -3.04 -3.48
C ALA A 17 5.23 -1.60 -3.39
N VAL A 18 5.99 -0.76 -2.70
CA VAL A 18 5.83 0.71 -2.71
C VAL A 18 7.03 1.31 -3.41
N THR A 19 6.80 2.13 -4.43
CA THR A 19 7.89 2.75 -5.17
C THR A 19 8.58 3.86 -4.36
N ASP A 20 9.91 3.97 -4.52
CA ASP A 20 10.70 5.06 -3.96
C ASP A 20 11.87 5.38 -4.90
N ARG A 21 11.96 6.64 -5.36
CA ARG A 21 13.02 7.10 -6.25
C ARG A 21 14.42 7.03 -5.63
N HIS A 22 14.52 7.06 -4.31
CA HIS A 22 15.80 6.98 -3.61
C HIS A 22 16.59 5.71 -3.97
N TRP A 23 15.90 4.61 -4.25
CA TRP A 23 16.51 3.29 -4.50
C TRP A 23 16.71 2.96 -5.98
N LEU A 24 16.49 3.88 -6.91
CA LEU A 24 16.60 3.62 -8.36
C LEU A 24 18.02 3.32 -8.82
N ASN A 25 19.04 3.90 -8.18
CA ASN A 25 20.45 3.70 -8.52
C ASN A 25 20.75 3.88 -10.04
N GLY A 26 20.17 4.94 -10.64
CA GLY A 26 20.33 5.26 -12.06
C GLY A 26 19.41 4.48 -13.01
N ARG A 27 18.55 3.59 -12.51
CA ARG A 27 17.54 2.87 -13.30
C ARG A 27 16.26 3.72 -13.43
N THR A 28 15.40 3.37 -14.38
CA THR A 28 14.07 3.95 -14.49
C THR A 28 13.11 3.28 -13.50
N LEU A 29 12.08 4.02 -13.05
CA LEU A 29 11.06 3.43 -12.17
C LEU A 29 10.33 2.27 -12.87
N HIS A 30 10.04 2.41 -14.17
CA HIS A 30 9.48 1.35 -15.01
C HIS A 30 10.30 0.05 -14.94
N SER A 31 11.63 0.14 -15.12
CA SER A 31 12.48 -1.07 -15.10
C SER A 31 12.49 -1.75 -13.73
N VAL A 32 12.52 -0.96 -12.65
CA VAL A 32 12.53 -1.50 -11.28
C VAL A 32 11.18 -2.16 -10.92
N VAL A 33 10.07 -1.53 -11.30
CA VAL A 33 8.74 -2.12 -11.09
C VAL A 33 8.56 -3.38 -11.93
N LYS A 34 9.04 -3.39 -13.18
CA LYS A 34 9.00 -4.59 -14.02
C LYS A 34 9.78 -5.75 -13.42
N GLU A 35 11.02 -5.52 -12.98
CA GLU A 35 11.81 -6.55 -12.27
C GLU A 35 11.12 -7.07 -11.01
N SER A 36 10.46 -6.17 -10.26
CA SER A 36 9.69 -6.54 -9.07
C SER A 36 8.49 -7.43 -9.41
N LEU A 37 7.77 -7.12 -10.48
CA LEU A 37 6.66 -7.92 -10.99
C LEU A 37 7.12 -9.30 -11.49
N GLU A 38 8.25 -9.35 -12.21
CA GLU A 38 8.90 -10.60 -12.62
C GLU A 38 9.36 -11.44 -11.41
N GLY A 39 9.73 -10.76 -10.31
CA GLY A 39 10.09 -11.36 -9.03
C GLY A 39 8.90 -11.87 -8.19
N GLY A 40 7.66 -11.63 -8.64
CA GLY A 40 6.47 -12.14 -7.97
C GLY A 40 5.74 -11.15 -7.07
N VAL A 41 5.99 -9.84 -7.20
CA VAL A 41 5.18 -8.81 -6.53
C VAL A 41 3.71 -8.96 -6.92
N THR A 42 2.84 -8.93 -5.92
CA THR A 42 1.40 -9.18 -6.07
C THR A 42 0.54 -7.92 -5.95
N PHE A 43 1.12 -6.79 -5.55
CA PHE A 43 0.46 -5.49 -5.42
C PHE A 43 1.46 -4.34 -5.59
N VAL A 44 1.09 -3.28 -6.30
CA VAL A 44 1.99 -2.12 -6.53
C VAL A 44 1.32 -0.82 -6.11
N GLN A 45 2.02 -0.03 -5.30
CA GLN A 45 1.68 1.34 -4.95
C GLN A 45 2.71 2.31 -5.54
N LEU A 46 2.25 3.25 -6.36
CA LEU A 46 3.06 4.37 -6.80
C LEU A 46 3.08 5.46 -5.74
N ARG A 47 4.24 5.66 -5.12
CA ARG A 47 4.50 6.78 -4.22
C ARG A 47 5.43 7.77 -4.92
N GLU A 48 4.92 8.98 -5.15
CA GLU A 48 5.66 10.06 -5.81
C GLU A 48 5.53 11.35 -4.99
N LYS A 49 6.66 12.00 -4.72
CA LYS A 49 6.75 13.20 -3.88
C LYS A 49 7.45 14.39 -4.57
N GLN A 50 8.00 14.18 -5.77
CA GLN A 50 8.91 15.13 -6.41
C GLN A 50 8.43 15.63 -7.77
N LEU A 51 7.54 14.88 -8.45
CA LEU A 51 7.03 15.25 -9.76
C LEU A 51 5.89 16.27 -9.66
N ASP A 52 5.80 17.14 -10.66
CA ASP A 52 4.56 17.87 -10.91
C ASP A 52 3.44 16.93 -11.38
N GLU A 53 2.22 17.42 -11.37
CA GLU A 53 1.02 16.60 -11.64
C GLU A 53 1.05 15.98 -13.04
N ALA A 54 1.55 16.69 -14.06
CA ALA A 54 1.58 16.19 -15.44
C ALA A 54 2.53 14.99 -15.59
N HIS A 55 3.76 15.12 -15.07
CA HIS A 55 4.74 14.03 -15.08
C HIS A 55 4.33 12.86 -14.18
N PHE A 56 3.71 13.16 -13.03
CA PHE A 56 3.15 12.11 -12.19
C PHE A 56 2.08 11.31 -12.92
N MET A 57 1.16 11.98 -13.61
CA MET A 57 0.11 11.34 -14.39
C MET A 57 0.67 10.48 -15.53
N GLU A 58 1.71 10.94 -16.22
CA GLU A 58 2.37 10.18 -17.29
C GLU A 58 3.01 8.90 -16.76
N GLU A 59 3.81 9.01 -15.69
CA GLU A 59 4.45 7.87 -15.04
C GLU A 59 3.43 6.89 -14.45
N ALA A 60 2.38 7.39 -13.82
CA ALA A 60 1.32 6.57 -13.27
C ALA A 60 0.59 5.74 -14.35
N LYS A 61 0.33 6.32 -15.51
CA LYS A 61 -0.28 5.61 -16.66
C LYS A 61 0.64 4.53 -17.21
N ASP A 62 1.95 4.82 -17.33
CA ASP A 62 2.95 3.84 -17.78
C ASP A 62 2.99 2.62 -16.85
N LEU A 63 3.09 2.86 -15.55
CA LEU A 63 3.11 1.79 -14.56
C LEU A 63 1.77 1.04 -14.44
N GLN A 64 0.64 1.71 -14.64
CA GLN A 64 -0.67 1.06 -14.66
C GLN A 64 -0.77 0.05 -15.82
N VAL A 65 -0.28 0.41 -17.01
CA VAL A 65 -0.24 -0.51 -18.16
C VAL A 65 0.62 -1.72 -17.83
N LEU A 66 1.81 -1.49 -17.28
CA LEU A 66 2.72 -2.54 -16.89
C LEU A 66 2.10 -3.49 -15.84
N CYS A 67 1.53 -2.97 -14.76
CA CYS A 67 0.87 -3.79 -13.74
C CYS A 67 -0.31 -4.61 -14.31
N LYS A 68 -1.05 -4.04 -15.25
CA LYS A 68 -2.14 -4.73 -15.96
C LYS A 68 -1.65 -5.91 -16.80
N GLU A 69 -0.49 -5.81 -17.44
CA GLU A 69 0.13 -6.93 -18.18
C GLU A 69 0.44 -8.11 -17.28
N TYR A 70 0.86 -7.85 -16.03
CA TYR A 70 1.13 -8.88 -15.02
C TYR A 70 -0.10 -9.29 -14.19
N ASN A 71 -1.27 -8.67 -14.46
CA ASN A 71 -2.50 -8.90 -13.69
C ASN A 71 -2.33 -8.61 -12.19
N VAL A 72 -1.67 -7.49 -11.86
CA VAL A 72 -1.38 -7.02 -10.51
C VAL A 72 -2.13 -5.71 -10.24
N PRO A 73 -2.81 -5.54 -9.10
CA PRO A 73 -3.46 -4.29 -8.71
C PRO A 73 -2.46 -3.12 -8.62
N PHE A 74 -2.91 -1.96 -9.08
CA PHE A 74 -2.10 -0.73 -9.08
C PHE A 74 -2.86 0.42 -8.41
N ILE A 75 -2.25 1.01 -7.39
CA ILE A 75 -2.84 2.12 -6.65
C ILE A 75 -1.90 3.31 -6.52
N ILE A 76 -2.47 4.46 -6.22
CA ILE A 76 -1.78 5.74 -6.04
C ILE A 76 -1.66 6.08 -4.55
N ASN A 77 -0.48 6.55 -4.13
CA ASN A 77 -0.29 7.06 -2.78
C ASN A 77 -0.76 8.52 -2.67
N ASP A 78 -1.57 8.82 -1.66
CA ASP A 78 -2.08 10.14 -1.22
C ASP A 78 -2.94 10.89 -2.25
N ASN A 79 -2.61 10.85 -3.54
CA ASN A 79 -3.25 11.68 -4.56
C ASN A 79 -4.54 11.06 -5.11
N VAL A 80 -5.66 11.36 -4.44
CA VAL A 80 -7.00 10.88 -4.82
C VAL A 80 -7.44 11.40 -6.20
N ASP A 81 -7.05 12.63 -6.55
CA ASP A 81 -7.45 13.25 -7.83
C ASP A 81 -6.77 12.56 -9.03
N ILE A 82 -5.48 12.26 -8.92
CA ILE A 82 -4.78 11.46 -9.94
C ILE A 82 -5.37 10.05 -10.03
N ALA A 83 -5.66 9.40 -8.90
CA ALA A 83 -6.25 8.07 -8.90
C ALA A 83 -7.59 8.02 -9.63
N LEU A 84 -8.43 9.05 -9.44
CA LEU A 84 -9.70 9.20 -10.16
C LEU A 84 -9.50 9.48 -11.63
N ALA A 85 -8.63 10.45 -11.97
CA ALA A 85 -8.42 10.90 -13.35
C ALA A 85 -7.87 9.80 -14.27
N MET A 86 -7.07 8.86 -13.70
CA MET A 86 -6.52 7.73 -14.46
C MET A 86 -7.29 6.42 -14.28
N ASP A 87 -8.36 6.43 -13.50
CA ASP A 87 -9.13 5.22 -13.14
C ASP A 87 -8.24 4.12 -12.53
N ALA A 88 -7.33 4.49 -11.59
CA ALA A 88 -6.53 3.53 -10.85
C ALA A 88 -7.42 2.56 -10.05
N ASP A 89 -6.89 1.40 -9.65
CA ASP A 89 -7.64 0.42 -8.86
C ASP A 89 -7.98 0.95 -7.45
N GLY A 90 -7.20 1.92 -6.94
CA GLY A 90 -7.45 2.54 -5.65
C GLY A 90 -6.41 3.56 -5.21
N VAL A 91 -6.43 3.88 -3.92
CA VAL A 91 -5.46 4.75 -3.26
C VAL A 91 -4.99 4.16 -1.93
N HIS A 92 -3.81 4.60 -1.50
CA HIS A 92 -3.35 4.43 -0.13
C HIS A 92 -3.10 5.81 0.49
N VAL A 93 -3.68 6.08 1.65
CA VAL A 93 -3.59 7.36 2.34
C VAL A 93 -2.99 7.23 3.74
N GLY A 94 -2.30 8.28 4.19
CA GLY A 94 -1.83 8.43 5.56
C GLY A 94 -2.90 9.05 6.46
N GLN A 95 -2.57 9.20 7.76
CA GLN A 95 -3.47 9.78 8.76
C GLN A 95 -3.74 11.28 8.55
N SER A 96 -2.80 11.98 7.89
CA SER A 96 -2.86 13.44 7.67
C SER A 96 -3.49 13.83 6.33
N ASP A 97 -3.70 12.89 5.42
CA ASP A 97 -4.03 13.22 4.03
C ASP A 97 -5.54 13.41 3.81
N MET A 98 -6.33 12.47 4.23
CA MET A 98 -7.79 12.53 4.32
C MET A 98 -8.27 11.42 5.24
N GLU A 99 -9.34 11.67 5.98
CA GLU A 99 -10.00 10.56 6.67
C GLU A 99 -10.54 9.55 5.65
N ALA A 100 -10.41 8.26 5.95
CA ALA A 100 -10.81 7.20 5.01
C ALA A 100 -12.27 7.32 4.54
N GLY A 101 -13.15 7.87 5.37
CA GLY A 101 -14.55 8.15 5.02
C GLY A 101 -14.71 9.20 3.92
N ASP A 102 -13.91 10.28 3.96
CA ASP A 102 -13.91 11.33 2.93
C ASP A 102 -13.33 10.78 1.61
N VAL A 103 -12.26 9.97 1.72
CA VAL A 103 -11.68 9.28 0.56
C VAL A 103 -12.69 8.35 -0.08
N ARG A 104 -13.43 7.56 0.72
CA ARG A 104 -14.49 6.66 0.23
C ARG A 104 -15.60 7.43 -0.47
N ALA A 105 -16.04 8.55 0.11
CA ALA A 105 -17.07 9.41 -0.50
C ALA A 105 -16.62 9.96 -1.87
N LYS A 106 -15.35 10.33 -2.00
CA LYS A 106 -14.77 10.89 -3.23
C LYS A 106 -14.49 9.81 -4.30
N LEU A 107 -13.93 8.66 -3.91
CA LEU A 107 -13.57 7.57 -4.84
C LEU A 107 -14.75 6.70 -5.26
N GLY A 108 -15.83 6.71 -4.49
CA GLY A 108 -16.98 5.83 -4.71
C GLY A 108 -16.84 4.45 -4.06
N PRO A 109 -17.84 3.57 -4.25
CA PRO A 109 -17.97 2.32 -3.50
C PRO A 109 -17.00 1.22 -3.91
N ASP A 110 -16.43 1.28 -5.12
CA ASP A 110 -15.75 0.12 -5.71
C ASP A 110 -14.22 0.18 -5.59
N LYS A 111 -13.64 1.37 -5.46
CA LYS A 111 -12.17 1.53 -5.41
C LYS A 111 -11.56 1.00 -4.12
N ILE A 112 -10.36 0.45 -4.23
CA ILE A 112 -9.58 -0.03 -3.09
C ILE A 112 -9.05 1.16 -2.28
N ILE A 113 -9.22 1.15 -0.97
CA ILE A 113 -8.65 2.13 -0.04
C ILE A 113 -7.76 1.43 0.97
N GLY A 114 -6.47 1.72 0.91
CA GLY A 114 -5.52 1.39 1.97
C GLY A 114 -5.29 2.58 2.90
N VAL A 115 -5.09 2.32 4.17
CA VAL A 115 -4.82 3.36 5.18
C VAL A 115 -3.62 2.97 6.03
N SER A 116 -2.69 3.90 6.23
CA SER A 116 -1.59 3.73 7.19
C SER A 116 -2.13 3.83 8.62
N ALA A 117 -1.72 2.92 9.50
CA ALA A 117 -2.04 2.97 10.93
C ALA A 117 -0.83 2.61 11.78
N GLN A 118 -0.69 3.23 12.94
CA GLN A 118 0.39 3.02 13.90
C GLN A 118 -0.13 2.64 15.30
N THR A 119 -1.43 2.80 15.54
CA THR A 119 -2.10 2.45 16.80
C THR A 119 -3.37 1.64 16.54
N VAL A 120 -3.84 0.93 17.55
CA VAL A 120 -5.09 0.16 17.50
C VAL A 120 -6.29 1.08 17.22
N GLU A 121 -6.31 2.26 17.84
CA GLU A 121 -7.39 3.24 17.65
C GLU A 121 -7.47 3.73 16.21
N GLN A 122 -6.31 4.03 15.59
CA GLN A 122 -6.22 4.42 14.18
C GLN A 122 -6.70 3.30 13.27
N ALA A 123 -6.33 2.06 13.56
CA ALA A 123 -6.72 0.88 12.78
C ALA A 123 -8.25 0.67 12.81
N ILE A 124 -8.85 0.68 14.00
CA ILE A 124 -10.31 0.53 14.19
C ILE A 124 -11.05 1.67 13.48
N LEU A 125 -10.56 2.91 13.59
CA LEU A 125 -11.18 4.06 12.94
C LEU A 125 -11.11 3.97 11.42
N ALA A 126 -9.96 3.56 10.87
CA ALA A 126 -9.79 3.38 9.43
C ALA A 126 -10.73 2.30 8.87
N GLU A 127 -10.85 1.15 9.53
CA GLU A 127 -11.80 0.09 9.15
C GLU A 127 -13.24 0.60 9.18
N LYS A 128 -13.64 1.28 10.26
CA LYS A 128 -14.97 1.86 10.41
C LYS A 128 -15.31 2.87 9.30
N HIS A 129 -14.33 3.60 8.81
CA HIS A 129 -14.48 4.59 7.74
C HIS A 129 -14.33 4.00 6.33
N GLY A 130 -14.20 2.68 6.20
CA GLY A 130 -14.26 1.99 4.92
C GLY A 130 -12.92 1.72 4.26
N ALA A 131 -11.83 1.64 5.02
CA ALA A 131 -10.58 1.08 4.55
C ALA A 131 -10.77 -0.40 4.18
N ASP A 132 -10.08 -0.86 3.14
CA ASP A 132 -10.13 -2.23 2.66
C ASP A 132 -8.92 -3.05 3.15
N TYR A 133 -7.84 -2.38 3.52
CA TYR A 133 -6.67 -2.94 4.18
C TYR A 133 -5.90 -1.85 4.94
N LEU A 134 -5.02 -2.26 5.84
CA LEU A 134 -4.13 -1.38 6.58
C LEU A 134 -2.67 -1.62 6.22
N GLY A 135 -1.88 -0.53 6.15
CA GLY A 135 -0.42 -0.56 6.15
C GLY A 135 0.08 -0.16 7.54
N VAL A 136 0.77 -1.06 8.24
CA VAL A 136 1.27 -0.82 9.59
C VAL A 136 2.79 -0.81 9.59
N GLY A 137 3.36 0.27 10.06
CA GLY A 137 4.83 0.45 10.10
C GLY A 137 5.25 1.84 10.56
N ALA A 138 6.58 2.03 10.70
CA ALA A 138 7.63 1.09 10.28
C ALA A 138 7.80 -0.04 11.31
N VAL A 139 7.83 -1.30 10.84
CA VAL A 139 8.03 -2.47 11.73
C VAL A 139 9.50 -2.71 12.06
N PHE A 140 10.41 -2.17 11.25
CA PHE A 140 11.84 -2.10 11.51
C PHE A 140 12.36 -0.71 11.16
N PRO A 141 13.54 -0.30 11.71
CA PRO A 141 14.17 0.98 11.35
C PRO A 141 14.32 1.13 9.83
N THR A 142 13.94 2.29 9.30
CA THR A 142 14.01 2.57 7.86
C THR A 142 14.39 4.03 7.59
N GLY A 143 15.13 4.26 6.50
CA GLY A 143 15.44 5.60 5.99
C GLY A 143 14.52 6.08 4.87
N SER A 144 13.48 5.32 4.51
CA SER A 144 12.60 5.65 3.38
C SER A 144 11.56 6.73 3.71
N LYS A 145 11.33 7.03 4.99
CA LYS A 145 10.45 8.09 5.46
C LYS A 145 11.10 8.78 6.65
N ASP A 146 11.36 10.09 6.52
CA ASP A 146 12.12 10.87 7.52
C ASP A 146 11.49 10.90 8.93
N GLU A 147 10.19 10.67 9.05
CA GLU A 147 9.43 10.68 10.30
C GLU A 147 8.84 9.29 10.64
N ALA A 148 9.42 8.20 10.14
CA ALA A 148 8.92 6.87 10.41
C ALA A 148 9.13 6.51 11.89
N THR A 149 8.07 6.56 12.69
CA THR A 149 8.06 6.02 14.05
C THR A 149 7.98 4.50 13.96
N GLU A 150 8.85 3.80 14.69
CA GLU A 150 8.81 2.35 14.77
C GLU A 150 7.55 1.88 15.52
N VAL A 151 6.84 0.93 14.93
CA VAL A 151 5.69 0.28 15.54
C VAL A 151 6.16 -1.03 16.18
N PRO A 152 6.08 -1.19 17.52
CA PRO A 152 6.45 -2.43 18.18
C PRO A 152 5.64 -3.64 17.69
N HIS A 153 6.23 -4.83 17.69
CA HIS A 153 5.57 -6.07 17.26
C HIS A 153 4.30 -6.37 18.07
N GLU A 154 4.27 -6.06 19.37
CA GLU A 154 3.07 -6.19 20.20
C GLU A 154 1.94 -5.26 19.72
N THR A 155 2.28 -4.08 19.24
CA THR A 155 1.30 -3.14 18.67
C THR A 155 0.79 -3.65 17.33
N LEU A 156 1.67 -4.16 16.45
CA LEU A 156 1.26 -4.78 15.19
C LEU A 156 0.30 -5.95 15.45
N LYS A 157 0.64 -6.84 16.38
CA LYS A 157 -0.23 -7.96 16.78
C LYS A 157 -1.57 -7.47 17.30
N ALA A 158 -1.58 -6.48 18.20
CA ALA A 158 -2.82 -5.92 18.74
C ALA A 158 -3.70 -5.28 17.65
N ILE A 159 -3.11 -4.63 16.65
CA ILE A 159 -3.83 -4.11 15.48
C ILE A 159 -4.45 -5.27 14.70
N CYS A 160 -3.70 -6.33 14.40
CA CYS A 160 -4.20 -7.50 13.69
C CYS A 160 -5.38 -8.19 14.41
N GLU A 161 -5.37 -8.21 15.73
CA GLU A 161 -6.44 -8.78 16.56
C GLU A 161 -7.69 -7.86 16.64
N ALA A 162 -7.52 -6.55 16.43
CA ALA A 162 -8.56 -5.56 16.61
C ALA A 162 -9.41 -5.29 15.36
N VAL A 163 -8.93 -5.64 14.15
CA VAL A 163 -9.61 -5.40 12.89
C VAL A 163 -9.87 -6.69 12.12
N SER A 164 -10.84 -6.66 11.21
CA SER A 164 -11.18 -7.80 10.35
C SER A 164 -10.58 -7.68 8.94
N ILE A 165 -10.18 -6.47 8.54
CA ILE A 165 -9.54 -6.22 7.23
C ILE A 165 -8.07 -6.64 7.26
N PRO A 166 -7.48 -7.00 6.09
CA PRO A 166 -6.08 -7.37 6.00
C PRO A 166 -5.12 -6.29 6.52
N VAL A 167 -4.05 -6.73 7.18
CA VAL A 167 -2.97 -5.86 7.66
C VAL A 167 -1.67 -6.22 6.95
N ILE A 168 -0.99 -5.22 6.40
CA ILE A 168 0.31 -5.34 5.75
C ILE A 168 1.36 -4.71 6.66
N ALA A 169 2.39 -5.46 7.02
CA ALA A 169 3.57 -4.93 7.69
C ALA A 169 4.47 -4.22 6.66
N ILE A 170 4.96 -3.02 6.99
CA ILE A 170 5.81 -2.22 6.11
C ILE A 170 6.90 -1.49 6.90
N GLY A 171 8.00 -1.18 6.21
CA GLY A 171 9.12 -0.39 6.73
C GLY A 171 10.26 -1.23 7.27
N GLY A 172 11.43 -1.09 6.64
CA GLY A 172 12.66 -1.75 7.02
C GLY A 172 12.69 -3.26 6.83
N ILE A 173 11.73 -3.85 6.11
CA ILE A 173 11.68 -5.29 5.86
C ILE A 173 12.76 -5.68 4.85
N THR A 174 13.53 -6.70 5.17
CA THR A 174 14.61 -7.29 4.35
C THR A 174 14.44 -8.80 4.26
N GLN A 175 15.22 -9.43 3.38
CA GLN A 175 15.23 -10.89 3.26
C GLN A 175 15.64 -11.60 4.57
N GLU A 176 16.48 -10.94 5.39
CA GLU A 176 16.95 -11.51 6.65
C GLU A 176 15.89 -11.43 7.76
N ASN A 177 15.04 -10.39 7.77
CA ASN A 177 14.10 -10.14 8.86
C ASN A 177 12.65 -10.47 8.54
N VAL A 178 12.27 -10.66 7.26
CA VAL A 178 10.88 -10.90 6.86
C VAL A 178 10.21 -12.06 7.59
N ARG A 179 10.96 -13.11 7.96
CA ARG A 179 10.41 -14.27 8.67
C ARG A 179 9.94 -13.98 10.10
N SER A 180 10.44 -12.93 10.74
CA SER A 180 9.95 -12.53 12.06
C SER A 180 8.54 -11.94 11.99
N GLU A 181 8.16 -11.39 10.85
CA GLU A 181 6.82 -10.82 10.61
C GLU A 181 5.80 -11.86 10.16
N GLU A 182 6.24 -12.96 9.53
CA GLU A 182 5.34 -14.06 9.16
C GLU A 182 4.54 -14.54 10.38
N HIS A 183 5.17 -14.72 11.53
CA HIS A 183 4.52 -15.18 12.75
C HIS A 183 3.52 -14.18 13.35
N THR A 184 3.58 -12.91 12.95
CA THR A 184 2.71 -11.85 13.48
C THR A 184 1.56 -11.54 12.53
N SER A 185 1.78 -11.59 11.21
CA SER A 185 0.79 -11.30 10.18
C SER A 185 0.08 -12.54 9.63
N GLU A 186 0.73 -13.72 9.62
CA GLU A 186 0.13 -14.99 9.17
C GLU A 186 -1.01 -15.49 10.06
N LEU A 187 -1.07 -15.09 11.33
CA LEU A 187 -2.20 -15.43 12.19
C LEU A 187 -3.55 -14.93 11.64
N GLN A 188 -3.55 -13.97 10.71
CA GLN A 188 -4.75 -13.53 10.01
C GLN A 188 -4.90 -14.10 8.60
N SER A 189 -3.82 -14.62 7.98
CA SER A 189 -3.91 -15.25 6.65
C SER A 189 -4.44 -16.70 6.70
N LEU A 190 -4.41 -17.34 7.87
CA LEU A 190 -4.80 -18.74 8.07
C LEU A 190 -6.14 -18.95 8.81
N SER A 191 -6.86 -17.88 9.16
CA SER A 191 -8.16 -17.98 9.86
C SER A 191 -9.35 -17.63 8.98
#